data_045bc95233784dfd5a7a025ca1f1eef7
#
_entry.id   045bc95233784dfd5a7a025ca1f1eef7
#
_cell.length_a   1.000
_cell.length_b   1.000
_cell.length_c   1.000
_cell.angle_alpha   90.00
_cell.angle_beta   90.00
_cell.angle_gamma   90.00
#
_symmetry.space_group_name_H-M   'P 1'
#
loop_
_entity.id
_entity.type
_entity.pdbx_description
1 polymer ?
#
loop_
_entity_poly.entity_id
_entity_poly.type
_entity_poly.pdbx_seq_one_letter_code
_entity_poly.pdbx_strand_id
1 'polypeptide(L)'
;MKFFRSSIGFELNELKKFESLEQKERQIVFYSENKNSLFIFESLIDELINTHNCNICYVTSSKDESILKNSNKKIKSFCIGEGVARTKFFLNLKADILIMTMPDLETFHIKRSKTYPVHYVYIFHAMLSTSLAYRKKAFDNFDTIFCVGD
;
A
#
# COMPACT_ATOMS: atom_id res chain seq x y z
N MET A 1 2.67 9.73 -27.56
CA MET A 1 3.98 9.24 -27.06
C MET A 1 4.60 10.11 -25.96
N LYS A 2 4.47 11.43 -25.98
CA LYS A 2 5.00 12.32 -24.90
C LYS A 2 4.31 12.14 -23.53
N PHE A 3 3.02 11.83 -23.49
CA PHE A 3 2.26 11.66 -22.23
C PHE A 3 2.69 10.43 -21.42
N PHE A 4 3.06 9.34 -22.07
CA PHE A 4 3.47 8.11 -21.39
C PHE A 4 4.84 8.23 -20.70
N ARG A 5 5.79 8.94 -21.33
CA ARG A 5 7.12 9.20 -20.73
C ARG A 5 7.07 10.14 -19.51
N SER A 6 6.14 11.11 -19.50
CA SER A 6 5.99 12.02 -18.37
C SER A 6 5.40 11.34 -17.12
N SER A 7 4.49 10.38 -17.32
CA SER A 7 3.88 9.61 -16.22
C SER A 7 4.90 8.71 -15.52
N ILE A 8 5.67 7.93 -16.29
CA ILE A 8 6.70 7.03 -15.73
C ILE A 8 7.77 7.83 -14.97
N GLY A 9 8.20 8.96 -15.50
CA GLY A 9 9.18 9.82 -14.82
C GLY A 9 8.67 10.36 -13.49
N PHE A 10 7.39 10.78 -13.44
CA PHE A 10 6.74 11.22 -12.22
C PHE A 10 6.64 10.07 -11.19
N GLU A 11 6.14 8.92 -11.60
CA GLU A 11 5.95 7.75 -10.72
C GLU A 11 7.28 7.24 -10.13
N LEU A 12 8.34 7.20 -10.93
CA LEU A 12 9.67 6.85 -10.45
C LEU A 12 10.26 7.91 -9.50
N ASN A 13 9.95 9.18 -9.72
CA ASN A 13 10.36 10.24 -8.80
C ASN A 13 9.63 10.16 -7.46
N GLU A 14 8.33 9.86 -7.47
CA GLU A 14 7.57 9.62 -6.24
C GLU A 14 8.10 8.41 -5.47
N LEU A 15 8.44 7.32 -6.17
CA LEU A 15 9.09 6.17 -5.55
C LEU A 15 10.43 6.54 -4.90
N LYS A 16 11.28 7.33 -5.59
CA LYS A 16 12.55 7.81 -5.02
C LYS A 16 12.34 8.65 -3.76
N LYS A 17 11.33 9.53 -3.74
CA LYS A 17 10.98 10.30 -2.54
C LYS A 17 10.61 9.37 -1.37
N PHE A 18 9.79 8.36 -1.61
CA PHE A 18 9.47 7.35 -0.60
C PHE A 18 10.74 6.62 -0.11
N GLU A 19 11.56 6.13 -1.03
CA GLU A 19 12.80 5.41 -0.70
C GLU A 19 13.83 6.26 0.06
N SER A 20 13.80 7.58 -0.11
CA SER A 20 14.69 8.53 0.58
C SER A 20 14.29 8.82 2.03
N LEU A 21 13.09 8.41 2.46
CA LEU A 21 12.67 8.55 3.85
C LEU A 21 13.54 7.72 4.79
N GLU A 22 13.73 8.21 6.01
CA GLU A 22 14.35 7.42 7.07
C GLU A 22 13.46 6.20 7.42
N GLN A 23 14.07 5.13 7.92
CA GLN A 23 13.35 3.90 8.27
C GLN A 23 12.20 4.16 9.26
N LYS A 24 12.42 5.03 10.26
CA LYS A 24 11.40 5.42 11.24
C LYS A 24 10.17 6.13 10.65
N GLU A 25 10.30 6.73 9.48
CA GLU A 25 9.22 7.44 8.80
C GLU A 25 8.36 6.53 7.91
N ARG A 26 8.88 5.35 7.56
CA ARG A 26 8.24 4.37 6.67
C ARG A 26 8.03 3.01 7.32
N GLN A 27 7.88 2.97 8.64
CA GLN A 27 7.61 1.73 9.37
C GLN A 27 6.25 1.14 9.01
N ILE A 28 5.21 1.99 8.92
CA ILE A 28 3.85 1.58 8.60
C ILE A 28 3.48 2.16 7.24
N VAL A 29 3.25 1.28 6.28
CA VAL A 29 2.91 1.63 4.90
C VAL A 29 1.55 1.04 4.55
N PHE A 30 0.66 1.87 4.01
CA PHE A 30 -0.58 1.45 3.36
C PHE A 30 -0.38 1.48 1.85
N TYR A 31 -0.82 0.43 1.19
CA TYR A 31 -0.84 0.39 -0.26
C TYR A 31 -2.28 0.31 -0.79
N SER A 32 -2.60 1.20 -1.70
CA SER A 32 -3.89 1.29 -2.38
C SER A 32 -3.74 1.08 -3.87
N GLU A 33 -4.55 0.19 -4.42
CA GLU A 33 -4.62 -0.03 -5.87
C GLU A 33 -5.51 1.02 -6.56
N ASN A 34 -6.56 1.49 -5.87
CA ASN A 34 -7.55 2.40 -6.43
C ASN A 34 -8.14 3.34 -5.38
N LYS A 35 -8.81 4.39 -5.85
CA LYS A 35 -9.38 5.46 -5.02
C LYS A 35 -10.37 5.03 -3.92
N ASN A 36 -10.89 3.81 -3.99
CA ASN A 36 -11.87 3.34 -3.01
C ASN A 36 -11.22 2.71 -1.77
N SER A 37 -9.93 2.38 -1.83
CA SER A 37 -9.23 1.72 -0.73
C SER A 37 -9.04 2.62 0.49
N LEU A 38 -8.95 3.94 0.31
CA LEU A 38 -8.79 4.88 1.42
C LEU A 38 -9.94 4.76 2.44
N PHE A 39 -11.18 4.62 1.98
CA PHE A 39 -12.33 4.45 2.85
C PHE A 39 -12.20 3.26 3.81
N ILE A 40 -11.55 2.19 3.35
CA ILE A 40 -11.33 0.98 4.15
C ILE A 40 -10.24 1.21 5.20
N PHE A 41 -9.23 1.99 4.87
CA PHE A 41 -8.08 2.26 5.73
C PHE A 41 -8.29 3.40 6.73
N GLU A 42 -9.24 4.30 6.48
CA GLU A 42 -9.37 5.59 7.14
C GLU A 42 -9.46 5.45 8.66
N SER A 43 -10.33 4.58 9.16
CA SER A 43 -10.49 4.35 10.60
C SER A 43 -9.21 3.82 11.26
N LEU A 44 -8.49 2.94 10.59
CA LEU A 44 -7.23 2.40 11.10
C LEU A 44 -6.13 3.45 11.08
N ILE A 45 -6.05 4.25 10.02
CA ILE A 45 -5.10 5.36 9.92
C ILE A 45 -5.34 6.37 11.05
N ASP A 46 -6.59 6.75 11.27
CA ASP A 46 -6.97 7.68 12.34
C ASP A 46 -6.60 7.15 13.72
N GLU A 47 -6.85 5.89 13.99
CA GLU A 47 -6.47 5.23 15.25
C GLU A 47 -4.95 5.24 15.45
N LEU A 48 -4.19 4.83 14.43
CA LEU A 48 -2.73 4.81 14.49
C LEU A 48 -2.12 6.19 14.73
N ILE A 49 -2.68 7.23 14.12
CA ILE A 49 -2.18 8.60 14.25
C ILE A 49 -2.59 9.22 15.59
N ASN A 50 -3.87 9.14 15.94
CA ASN A 50 -4.44 9.88 17.07
C ASN A 50 -4.20 9.19 18.41
N THR A 51 -4.28 7.86 18.44
CA THR A 51 -4.10 7.08 19.68
C THR A 51 -2.67 6.62 19.88
N HIS A 52 -2.01 6.16 18.81
CA HIS A 52 -0.67 5.58 18.90
C HIS A 52 0.45 6.51 18.44
N ASN A 53 0.12 7.71 18.00
CA ASN A 53 1.09 8.73 17.57
C ASN A 53 2.04 8.28 16.44
N CYS A 54 1.59 7.33 15.59
CA CYS A 54 2.38 6.79 14.50
C CYS A 54 2.51 7.75 13.31
N ASN A 55 3.59 7.62 12.56
CA ASN A 55 3.73 8.17 11.23
C ASN A 55 3.30 7.13 10.20
N ILE A 56 2.57 7.56 9.16
CA ILE A 56 2.01 6.70 8.12
C ILE A 56 2.58 7.11 6.77
N CYS A 57 3.00 6.13 5.97
CA CYS A 57 3.18 6.30 4.54
C CYS A 57 1.98 5.69 3.80
N TYR A 58 1.43 6.44 2.89
CA TYR A 58 0.35 5.98 2.01
C TYR A 58 0.84 5.97 0.56
N VAL A 59 0.95 4.79 0.00
CA VAL A 59 1.42 4.59 -1.37
C VAL A 59 0.25 4.13 -2.22
N THR A 60 -0.01 4.81 -3.31
CA THR A 60 -1.15 4.52 -4.18
C THR A 60 -0.76 4.37 -5.65
N SER A 61 -1.50 3.54 -6.36
CA SER A 61 -1.45 3.45 -7.81
C SER A 61 -2.39 4.46 -8.50
N SER A 62 -3.34 5.05 -7.77
CA SER A 62 -4.33 5.99 -8.31
C SER A 62 -3.93 7.44 -8.08
N LYS A 63 -3.98 8.26 -9.14
CA LYS A 63 -3.74 9.71 -9.08
C LYS A 63 -4.89 10.50 -8.46
N ASP A 64 -6.06 9.90 -8.37
CA ASP A 64 -7.32 10.58 -7.98
C ASP A 64 -7.65 10.41 -6.50
N GLU A 65 -6.74 9.86 -5.69
CA GLU A 65 -6.97 9.71 -4.26
C GLU A 65 -6.82 11.04 -3.51
N SER A 66 -7.82 11.35 -2.69
CA SER A 66 -7.87 12.58 -1.88
C SER A 66 -6.69 12.71 -0.90
N ILE A 67 -6.17 11.58 -0.42
CA ILE A 67 -5.06 11.56 0.54
C ILE A 67 -3.76 12.14 -0.04
N LEU A 68 -3.62 12.18 -1.37
CA LEU A 68 -2.48 12.83 -2.03
C LEU A 68 -2.43 14.35 -1.80
N LYS A 69 -3.55 14.96 -1.42
CA LYS A 69 -3.69 16.39 -1.11
C LYS A 69 -3.78 16.66 0.39
N ASN A 70 -3.55 15.63 1.21
CA ASN A 70 -3.67 15.76 2.65
C ASN A 70 -2.56 16.69 3.23
N SER A 71 -2.90 17.42 4.31
CA SER A 71 -2.00 18.34 5.00
C SER A 71 -1.48 17.82 6.34
N ASN A 72 -1.89 16.63 6.77
CA ASN A 72 -1.44 16.04 8.03
C ASN A 72 0.03 15.64 7.93
N LYS A 73 0.87 16.24 8.77
CA LYS A 73 2.33 16.01 8.78
C LYS A 73 2.74 14.57 9.10
N LYS A 74 1.85 13.81 9.73
CA LYS A 74 2.06 12.39 10.05
C LYS A 74 1.73 11.43 8.90
N ILE A 75 1.12 11.93 7.83
CA ILE A 75 0.79 11.16 6.64
C ILE A 75 1.65 11.66 5.49
N LYS A 76 2.49 10.80 4.95
CA LYS A 76 3.23 11.04 3.71
C LYS A 76 2.65 10.17 2.60
N SER A 77 2.17 10.78 1.53
CA SER A 77 1.49 10.09 0.43
C SER A 77 2.28 10.17 -0.87
N PHE A 78 2.29 9.08 -1.63
CA PHE A 78 3.05 8.92 -2.87
C PHE A 78 2.21 8.20 -3.93
N CYS A 79 2.21 8.71 -5.15
CA CYS A 79 1.55 8.07 -6.27
C CYS A 79 2.58 7.41 -7.20
N ILE A 80 2.60 6.09 -7.22
CA ILE A 80 3.57 5.30 -8.00
C ILE A 80 2.99 4.64 -9.26
N GLY A 81 1.69 4.82 -9.52
CA GLY A 81 1.02 4.22 -10.67
C GLY A 81 0.99 2.68 -10.64
N GLU A 82 0.72 2.08 -11.78
CA GLU A 82 0.56 0.62 -11.92
C GLU A 82 1.72 -0.07 -12.65
N GLY A 83 2.72 0.68 -13.06
CA GLY A 83 3.79 0.22 -13.93
C GLY A 83 5.08 -0.21 -13.20
N VAL A 84 6.20 0.21 -13.76
CA VAL A 84 7.54 -0.15 -13.30
C VAL A 84 7.81 0.31 -11.87
N ALA A 85 7.33 1.50 -11.49
CA ALA A 85 7.53 2.02 -10.15
C ALA A 85 6.86 1.14 -9.10
N ARG A 86 5.63 0.65 -9.36
CA ARG A 86 4.93 -0.31 -8.50
C ARG A 86 5.70 -1.61 -8.32
N THR A 87 6.17 -2.19 -9.42
CA THR A 87 6.97 -3.43 -9.36
C THR A 87 8.23 -3.26 -8.52
N LYS A 88 8.96 -2.16 -8.71
CA LYS A 88 10.15 -1.83 -7.92
C LYS A 88 9.81 -1.59 -6.45
N PHE A 89 8.71 -0.89 -6.17
CA PHE A 89 8.25 -0.65 -4.80
C PHE A 89 8.08 -1.96 -4.04
N PHE A 90 7.33 -2.91 -4.57
CA PHE A 90 7.12 -4.19 -3.89
C PHE A 90 8.40 -4.99 -3.72
N LEU A 91 9.24 -5.10 -4.75
CA LEU A 91 10.49 -5.88 -4.69
C LEU A 91 11.51 -5.33 -3.70
N ASN A 92 11.55 -4.01 -3.49
CA ASN A 92 12.58 -3.34 -2.69
C ASN A 92 12.03 -2.66 -1.44
N LEU A 93 10.76 -2.89 -1.08
CA LEU A 93 10.12 -2.26 0.06
C LEU A 93 10.92 -2.54 1.35
N LYS A 94 11.24 -1.46 2.05
CA LYS A 94 11.83 -1.48 3.39
C LYS A 94 10.88 -0.79 4.36
N ALA A 95 9.94 -1.55 4.87
CA ALA A 95 8.96 -1.13 5.87
C ALA A 95 8.80 -2.25 6.90
N ASP A 96 8.36 -1.92 8.10
CA ASP A 96 8.11 -2.95 9.10
C ASP A 96 6.77 -3.66 8.79
N ILE A 97 5.76 -2.88 8.40
CA ILE A 97 4.42 -3.37 8.09
C ILE A 97 3.94 -2.78 6.76
N LEU A 98 3.40 -3.62 5.89
CA LEU A 98 2.62 -3.20 4.72
C LEU A 98 1.18 -3.68 4.86
N ILE A 99 0.23 -2.76 4.79
CA ILE A 99 -1.21 -3.00 4.90
C ILE A 99 -1.86 -2.76 3.54
N MET A 100 -2.62 -3.74 3.06
CA MET A 100 -3.29 -3.63 1.77
C MET A 100 -4.59 -4.45 1.68
N THR A 101 -5.40 -4.15 0.67
CA THR A 101 -6.66 -4.84 0.37
C THR A 101 -6.56 -5.72 -0.88
N MET A 102 -5.40 -5.77 -1.52
CA MET A 102 -5.17 -6.54 -2.73
C MET A 102 -4.75 -7.97 -2.37
N PRO A 103 -5.50 -9.01 -2.79
CA PRO A 103 -5.15 -10.39 -2.56
C PRO A 103 -4.04 -10.87 -3.51
N ASP A 104 -3.74 -12.14 -3.50
CA ASP A 104 -2.81 -12.79 -4.43
C ASP A 104 -1.35 -12.25 -4.34
N LEU A 105 -0.90 -11.92 -3.13
CA LEU A 105 0.51 -11.62 -2.88
C LEU A 105 1.39 -12.79 -3.36
N GLU A 106 2.55 -12.50 -3.94
CA GLU A 106 3.46 -13.43 -4.62
C GLU A 106 3.00 -13.88 -6.00
N THR A 107 1.87 -13.35 -6.50
CA THR A 107 1.47 -13.56 -7.89
C THR A 107 1.78 -12.35 -8.76
N PHE A 108 2.04 -12.57 -10.05
CA PHE A 108 2.34 -11.52 -11.03
C PHE A 108 3.40 -10.50 -10.56
N HIS A 109 3.03 -9.22 -10.50
CA HIS A 109 3.94 -8.11 -10.19
C HIS A 109 3.99 -7.74 -8.70
N ILE A 110 3.09 -8.31 -7.89
CA ILE A 110 2.98 -8.02 -6.46
C ILE A 110 3.73 -9.09 -5.68
N LYS A 111 5.00 -8.84 -5.43
CA LYS A 111 5.91 -9.77 -4.76
C LYS A 111 6.24 -9.27 -3.36
N ARG A 112 6.53 -10.21 -2.45
CA ARG A 112 7.12 -9.84 -1.15
C ARG A 112 8.49 -9.20 -1.36
N SER A 113 8.86 -8.25 -0.50
CA SER A 113 10.18 -7.63 -0.55
C SER A 113 11.29 -8.69 -0.46
N LYS A 114 12.32 -8.52 -1.30
CA LYS A 114 13.53 -9.36 -1.29
C LYS A 114 14.65 -8.76 -0.46
N THR A 115 14.49 -7.53 0.00
CA THR A 115 15.56 -6.74 0.63
C THR A 115 15.32 -6.49 2.11
N TYR A 116 14.09 -6.72 2.61
CA TYR A 116 13.72 -6.42 3.99
C TYR A 116 12.61 -7.36 4.49
N PRO A 117 12.60 -7.77 5.76
CA PRO A 117 11.57 -8.63 6.34
C PRO A 117 10.31 -7.83 6.68
N VAL A 118 9.48 -7.54 5.68
CA VAL A 118 8.22 -6.82 5.85
C VAL A 118 7.13 -7.75 6.37
N HIS A 119 6.33 -7.29 7.34
CA HIS A 119 5.11 -7.97 7.79
C HIS A 119 3.93 -7.52 6.94
N TYR A 120 3.31 -8.46 6.20
CA TYR A 120 2.23 -8.18 5.26
C TYR A 120 0.88 -8.42 5.91
N VAL A 121 0.04 -7.39 5.90
CA VAL A 121 -1.32 -7.41 6.47
C VAL A 121 -2.34 -7.25 5.36
N TYR A 122 -3.28 -8.18 5.27
CA TYR A 122 -4.44 -8.09 4.40
C TYR A 122 -5.66 -7.62 5.19
N ILE A 123 -6.42 -6.67 4.65
CA ILE A 123 -7.71 -6.23 5.21
C ILE A 123 -8.83 -6.63 4.26
N PHE A 124 -9.77 -7.45 4.76
CA PHE A 124 -11.01 -7.71 4.03
C PHE A 124 -11.86 -6.46 3.94
N HIS A 125 -12.40 -6.21 2.76
CA HIS A 125 -13.18 -5.02 2.45
C HIS A 125 -14.55 -5.31 1.84
N ALA A 126 -14.91 -6.59 1.71
CA ALA A 126 -16.20 -7.02 1.20
C ALA A 126 -16.74 -8.19 2.02
N MET A 127 -18.03 -8.14 2.34
CA MET A 127 -18.77 -9.26 2.96
C MET A 127 -19.16 -10.27 1.89
N LEU A 128 -18.17 -10.90 1.26
CA LEU A 128 -18.37 -11.93 0.24
C LEU A 128 -17.82 -13.26 0.74
N SER A 129 -18.46 -14.34 0.30
CA SER A 129 -17.90 -15.68 0.53
C SER A 129 -16.52 -15.76 -0.12
N THR A 130 -15.51 -16.07 0.68
CA THR A 130 -14.13 -16.19 0.21
C THR A 130 -13.97 -17.21 -0.91
N SER A 131 -14.77 -18.28 -0.88
CA SER A 131 -14.76 -19.34 -1.90
C SER A 131 -15.30 -18.91 -3.27
N LEU A 132 -16.14 -17.87 -3.30
CA LEU A 132 -16.74 -17.37 -4.54
C LEU A 132 -15.97 -16.18 -5.13
N ALA A 133 -15.30 -15.37 -4.31
CA ALA A 133 -14.69 -14.12 -4.72
C ALA A 133 -13.19 -14.21 -4.97
N TYR A 134 -12.50 -15.18 -4.35
CA TYR A 134 -11.05 -15.24 -4.35
C TYR A 134 -10.52 -16.58 -4.89
N ARG A 135 -9.33 -16.52 -5.46
CA ARG A 135 -8.61 -17.73 -5.87
C ARG A 135 -8.25 -18.57 -4.64
N LYS A 136 -8.17 -19.86 -4.82
CA LYS A 136 -7.56 -20.75 -3.84
C LYS A 136 -6.14 -20.25 -3.53
N LYS A 137 -5.79 -20.15 -2.26
CA LYS A 137 -4.49 -19.63 -1.77
C LYS A 137 -4.24 -18.13 -1.97
N ALA A 138 -5.27 -17.33 -2.24
CA ALA A 138 -5.13 -15.88 -2.41
C ALA A 138 -4.51 -15.16 -1.21
N PHE A 139 -4.58 -15.73 -0.02
CA PHE A 139 -4.16 -15.15 1.25
C PHE A 139 -2.96 -15.85 1.89
N ASP A 140 -2.46 -16.95 1.31
CA ASP A 140 -1.43 -17.80 1.94
C ASP A 140 -0.09 -17.07 2.18
N ASN A 141 0.18 -16.00 1.45
CA ASN A 141 1.43 -15.24 1.56
C ASN A 141 1.33 -13.99 2.44
N PHE A 142 0.21 -13.78 3.12
CA PHE A 142 0.05 -12.73 4.13
C PHE A 142 0.41 -13.25 5.52
N ASP A 143 1.02 -12.40 6.34
CA ASP A 143 1.41 -12.75 7.71
C ASP A 143 0.24 -12.53 8.69
N THR A 144 -0.64 -11.56 8.40
CA THR A 144 -1.85 -11.27 9.19
C THR A 144 -3.02 -10.94 8.28
N ILE A 145 -4.22 -11.39 8.69
CA ILE A 145 -5.47 -11.11 7.97
C ILE A 145 -6.47 -10.51 8.96
N PHE A 146 -6.98 -9.31 8.64
CA PHE A 146 -8.08 -8.69 9.36
C PHE A 146 -9.40 -9.09 8.70
N CYS A 147 -10.19 -9.87 9.41
CA CYS A 147 -11.51 -10.30 8.97
C CYS A 147 -12.57 -9.27 9.34
N VAL A 148 -13.68 -9.25 8.59
CA VAL A 148 -14.86 -8.44 8.88
C VAL A 148 -15.81 -9.30 9.74
N GLY A 149 -16.15 -8.80 10.91
CA GLY A 149 -17.07 -9.47 11.84
C GLY A 149 -16.38 -10.34 12.89
N ASP A 150 -17.18 -10.78 13.85
CA ASP A 150 -16.79 -11.70 14.93
C ASP A 150 -16.62 -13.12 14.41
#